data_9f4535428c3247027e2ac4f8beffcd5a
#
_entry.id   9f4535428c3247027e2ac4f8beffcd5a
#
_cell.length_a   1.000
_cell.length_b   1.000
_cell.length_c   1.000
_cell.angle_alpha   90.00
_cell.angle_beta   90.00
_cell.angle_gamma   90.00
#
_symmetry.space_group_name_H-M   'P 1'
#
loop_
_entity.id
_entity.type
_entity.pdbx_description
1 polymer ?
#
loop_
_entity_poly.entity_id
_entity_poly.type
_entity_poly.pdbx_seq_one_letter_code
_entity_poly.pdbx_strand_id
1 'polypeptide(L)'
;MNSANHRLGTFLIVAVTVALLTSTNAAPAQSNNRQIGTQYTVTADPLVPRPHRKPCVVALFTNYQFAFFSDSVQNFQFTPPANCPGPWQKVVFEVNFSENAGRQFDRTASVFLGDTNLYFGTTPEPLHTAANRWHVERDVTDYSALLKNAQHGTIVLQNCTTDCPAPYNTLLTGIFTVNADLQFYPAYGQSPLPRTPDVVLPLVQTTSSGINLPAFLFSPSDQLTTTLTLPRNIEQAYLDVIAQSQSNDEQWYACFPNNLSSINELYGCGNTDFRETEITIDGQLAGIAPVSPWVYTGFLPDQWRPIPAVQTLDFVPYRVNLTPFAGLLNDGNPHTIAVSVFNNDFYFTATSSLLLYLDAGSTQVTGALTQNTLRSPSPVVTENLQGTSTVTGNIGVASSRSFTIAGYVNTSHGQVTTSISQNQIFSSNQKIDFDTANFSVLDQNTSVNTSVVSSTTVSSNQDAVLTLEKFSFPITVNLVYPVSNSTFGFTVATTQKYQDSKLVLHNGHLGDYMAVTNMASASDVNPASSSQHYTFINLKGLSYDCTVAAANNVLTSVSVGCK
;
A
#
# COMPACT_ATOMS: atom_id res chain seq x y z
N MET A 1 43.62 35.29 -18.03
CA MET A 1 44.15 33.92 -18.07
C MET A 1 43.98 33.31 -16.66
N ASN A 2 42.91 32.56 -16.46
CA ASN A 2 42.75 31.61 -15.35
C ASN A 2 41.52 30.78 -15.66
N SER A 3 41.72 29.53 -15.96
CA SER A 3 40.74 28.54 -16.33
C SER A 3 40.03 28.01 -15.08
N ALA A 4 38.70 28.12 -15.04
CA ALA A 4 37.87 27.48 -14.04
C ALA A 4 37.61 26.02 -14.45
N ASN A 5 38.09 25.10 -13.68
CA ASN A 5 37.80 23.67 -13.81
C ASN A 5 36.42 23.35 -13.25
N HIS A 6 35.43 23.09 -14.10
CA HIS A 6 34.20 22.39 -13.76
C HIS A 6 34.48 20.88 -13.67
N ARG A 7 34.45 20.34 -12.47
CA ARG A 7 34.39 18.89 -12.26
C ARG A 7 32.93 18.44 -12.41
N LEU A 8 32.58 17.87 -13.54
CA LEU A 8 31.39 17.03 -13.68
C LEU A 8 31.63 15.74 -12.87
N GLY A 9 30.80 15.53 -11.85
CA GLY A 9 30.74 14.24 -11.15
C GLY A 9 30.04 13.20 -12.04
N THR A 10 30.83 12.33 -12.64
CA THR A 10 30.33 11.17 -13.40
C THR A 10 29.78 10.15 -12.40
N PHE A 11 28.46 9.97 -12.36
CA PHE A 11 27.84 8.87 -11.62
C PHE A 11 28.18 7.56 -12.33
N LEU A 12 29.08 6.80 -11.73
CA LEU A 12 29.43 5.44 -12.16
C LEU A 12 28.28 4.51 -11.74
N ILE A 13 27.43 4.08 -12.67
CA ILE A 13 26.48 3.00 -12.46
C ILE A 13 27.29 1.69 -12.46
N VAL A 14 27.63 1.20 -11.29
CA VAL A 14 28.22 -0.14 -11.13
C VAL A 14 27.09 -1.14 -11.27
N ALA A 15 26.97 -1.77 -12.42
CA ALA A 15 26.17 -2.97 -12.60
C ALA A 15 26.89 -4.14 -11.90
N VAL A 16 26.53 -4.42 -10.65
CA VAL A 16 27.02 -5.61 -9.94
C VAL A 16 26.21 -6.81 -10.43
N THR A 17 26.78 -7.58 -11.33
CA THR A 17 26.26 -8.90 -11.71
C THR A 17 26.67 -9.88 -10.61
N VAL A 18 25.78 -10.12 -9.63
CA VAL A 18 26.00 -11.13 -8.59
C VAL A 18 25.54 -12.49 -9.16
N ALA A 19 26.49 -13.34 -9.51
CA ALA A 19 26.22 -14.74 -9.78
C ALA A 19 25.98 -15.46 -8.43
N LEU A 20 24.69 -15.64 -8.06
CA LEU A 20 24.30 -16.36 -6.86
C LEU A 20 24.23 -17.87 -7.15
N LEU A 21 25.10 -18.63 -6.51
CA LEU A 21 24.92 -20.08 -6.35
C LEU A 21 23.77 -20.29 -5.34
N THR A 22 22.58 -20.59 -5.83
CA THR A 22 21.36 -20.71 -5.02
C THR A 22 21.17 -22.15 -4.53
N SER A 23 21.31 -22.37 -3.23
CA SER A 23 20.49 -23.36 -2.54
C SER A 23 19.12 -22.72 -2.32
N THR A 24 18.12 -23.06 -3.12
CA THR A 24 16.78 -22.47 -3.08
C THR A 24 16.01 -22.96 -1.86
N ASN A 25 16.03 -22.21 -0.77
CA ASN A 25 14.98 -22.31 0.23
C ASN A 25 13.80 -21.48 -0.28
N ALA A 26 12.82 -22.11 -0.90
CA ALA A 26 11.60 -21.44 -1.34
C ALA A 26 10.77 -21.00 -0.13
N ALA A 27 10.16 -19.81 -0.21
CA ALA A 27 9.16 -19.39 0.76
C ALA A 27 7.94 -20.35 0.67
N PRO A 28 7.26 -20.64 1.80
CA PRO A 28 6.09 -21.50 1.77
C PRO A 28 4.98 -20.88 0.92
N ALA A 29 4.28 -21.68 0.16
CA ALA A 29 3.20 -21.24 -0.70
C ALA A 29 1.91 -20.97 0.08
N GLN A 30 1.13 -20.02 -0.40
CA GLN A 30 -0.23 -19.77 0.08
C GLN A 30 -1.07 -21.04 -0.12
N SER A 31 -1.61 -21.60 0.95
CA SER A 31 -2.30 -22.89 0.89
C SER A 31 -3.70 -22.79 0.31
N ASN A 32 -4.15 -23.87 -0.30
CA ASN A 32 -5.54 -24.31 -0.53
C ASN A 32 -6.37 -23.65 -1.64
N ASN A 33 -6.16 -22.39 -2.05
CA ASN A 33 -6.99 -21.79 -3.10
C ASN A 33 -6.46 -22.00 -4.52
N ARG A 34 -5.22 -22.46 -4.69
CA ARG A 34 -4.55 -22.62 -5.99
C ARG A 34 -4.89 -23.95 -6.70
N GLN A 35 -6.06 -24.47 -6.48
CA GLN A 35 -6.50 -25.70 -7.16
C GLN A 35 -7.00 -25.37 -8.57
N ILE A 36 -6.36 -25.94 -9.61
CA ILE A 36 -6.79 -25.78 -11.01
C ILE A 36 -8.24 -26.24 -11.16
N GLY A 37 -9.03 -25.50 -11.93
CA GLY A 37 -10.44 -25.75 -12.15
C GLY A 37 -11.38 -25.09 -11.14
N THR A 38 -10.86 -24.34 -10.14
CA THR A 38 -11.68 -23.63 -9.17
C THR A 38 -11.90 -22.17 -9.54
N GLN A 39 -12.94 -21.56 -8.94
CA GLN A 39 -13.29 -20.15 -9.03
C GLN A 39 -12.99 -19.40 -7.72
N TYR A 40 -12.32 -20.05 -6.75
CA TYR A 40 -11.91 -19.37 -5.53
C TYR A 40 -10.84 -18.33 -5.83
N THR A 41 -10.90 -17.22 -5.12
CA THR A 41 -9.89 -16.16 -5.25
C THR A 41 -8.48 -16.69 -4.99
N VAL A 42 -7.58 -16.41 -5.91
CA VAL A 42 -6.20 -16.92 -5.93
C VAL A 42 -5.24 -15.79 -6.20
N THR A 43 -4.15 -15.71 -5.43
CA THR A 43 -3.02 -14.81 -5.67
C THR A 43 -1.71 -15.58 -5.87
N ALA A 44 -0.74 -14.97 -6.55
CA ALA A 44 0.64 -15.46 -6.60
C ALA A 44 1.45 -15.03 -5.37
N ASP A 45 0.89 -14.25 -4.46
CA ASP A 45 1.61 -13.71 -3.30
C ASP A 45 2.14 -14.83 -2.41
N PRO A 46 3.37 -14.69 -1.85
CA PRO A 46 3.92 -15.65 -0.91
C PRO A 46 3.24 -15.54 0.44
N LEU A 47 3.29 -16.61 1.23
CA LEU A 47 3.04 -16.53 2.66
C LEU A 47 4.16 -15.75 3.35
N VAL A 48 3.85 -15.11 4.47
CA VAL A 48 4.85 -14.47 5.31
C VAL A 48 5.88 -15.51 5.78
N PRO A 49 7.19 -15.31 5.52
CA PRO A 49 8.23 -16.22 5.97
C PRO A 49 8.24 -16.36 7.50
N ARG A 50 8.29 -17.61 7.99
CA ARG A 50 8.15 -17.95 9.42
C ARG A 50 9.33 -18.78 9.91
N PRO A 51 9.68 -18.70 11.20
CA PRO A 51 10.58 -19.65 11.84
C PRO A 51 10.01 -21.08 11.75
N HIS A 52 10.87 -22.07 11.53
CA HIS A 52 10.48 -23.50 11.47
C HIS A 52 10.12 -24.04 12.86
N ARG A 53 9.07 -23.49 13.48
CA ARG A 53 8.55 -23.92 14.78
C ARG A 53 7.06 -23.62 14.90
N LYS A 54 6.42 -24.29 15.84
CA LYS A 54 5.00 -24.07 16.12
C LYS A 54 4.82 -22.68 16.78
N PRO A 55 3.91 -21.82 16.26
CA PRO A 55 3.57 -20.55 16.90
C PRO A 55 2.69 -20.75 18.11
N CYS A 56 2.62 -19.74 18.96
CA CYS A 56 1.49 -19.52 19.83
C CYS A 56 0.43 -18.75 19.06
N VAL A 57 -0.77 -19.29 18.97
CA VAL A 57 -1.86 -18.68 18.21
C VAL A 57 -2.85 -18.03 19.16
N VAL A 58 -3.21 -16.77 18.90
CA VAL A 58 -4.25 -16.04 19.61
C VAL A 58 -5.33 -15.66 18.61
N ALA A 59 -6.50 -16.28 18.72
CA ALA A 59 -7.66 -15.86 17.94
C ALA A 59 -8.09 -14.46 18.37
N LEU A 60 -8.24 -13.54 17.41
CA LEU A 60 -8.80 -12.21 17.64
C LEU A 60 -10.32 -12.27 17.60
N PHE A 61 -10.85 -12.90 16.57
CA PHE A 61 -12.27 -13.16 16.42
C PHE A 61 -12.51 -14.36 15.50
N THR A 62 -13.68 -14.99 15.67
CA THR A 62 -14.05 -16.20 14.91
C THR A 62 -15.50 -16.09 14.46
N ASN A 63 -15.76 -16.38 13.18
CA ASN A 63 -17.09 -16.39 12.56
C ASN A 63 -17.83 -15.04 12.68
N TYR A 64 -17.12 -13.91 12.58
CA TYR A 64 -17.78 -12.61 12.49
C TYR A 64 -18.48 -12.49 11.14
N GLN A 65 -19.77 -12.19 11.18
CA GLN A 65 -20.61 -12.08 9.99
C GLN A 65 -20.92 -10.62 9.69
N PHE A 66 -20.90 -10.28 8.39
CA PHE A 66 -21.21 -8.95 7.89
C PHE A 66 -22.32 -9.11 6.84
N ALA A 67 -23.55 -8.85 7.25
CA ALA A 67 -24.74 -8.99 6.42
C ALA A 67 -25.48 -7.66 6.25
N PHE A 68 -25.43 -6.77 7.25
CA PHE A 68 -26.21 -5.54 7.34
C PHE A 68 -25.33 -4.34 7.65
N PHE A 69 -25.81 -3.13 7.38
CA PHE A 69 -25.10 -1.91 7.78
C PHE A 69 -24.81 -1.86 9.28
N SER A 70 -25.72 -2.39 10.11
CA SER A 70 -25.51 -2.48 11.55
C SER A 70 -24.32 -3.36 11.96
N ASP A 71 -23.92 -4.30 11.10
CA ASP A 71 -22.83 -5.23 11.36
C ASP A 71 -21.47 -4.72 10.84
N SER A 72 -21.47 -3.56 10.15
CA SER A 72 -20.30 -3.03 9.44
C SER A 72 -19.10 -2.77 10.35
N VAL A 73 -19.33 -2.59 11.63
CA VAL A 73 -18.28 -2.37 12.65
C VAL A 73 -18.48 -3.36 13.79
N GLN A 74 -17.50 -4.24 14.01
CA GLN A 74 -17.55 -5.21 15.11
C GLN A 74 -16.27 -5.10 15.95
N ASN A 75 -16.43 -5.19 17.27
CA ASN A 75 -15.35 -5.03 18.23
C ASN A 75 -14.90 -6.37 18.78
N PHE A 76 -13.62 -6.47 19.12
CA PHE A 76 -13.01 -7.61 19.79
C PHE A 76 -12.01 -7.16 20.85
N GLN A 77 -11.54 -8.12 21.65
CA GLN A 77 -10.51 -7.88 22.67
C GLN A 77 -9.31 -8.78 22.42
N PHE A 78 -8.14 -8.20 22.47
CA PHE A 78 -6.88 -8.93 22.42
C PHE A 78 -6.25 -8.98 23.81
N THR A 79 -5.77 -10.16 24.19
CA THR A 79 -4.95 -10.35 25.38
C THR A 79 -3.67 -11.08 24.99
N PRO A 80 -2.49 -10.57 25.38
CA PRO A 80 -1.21 -11.22 25.08
C PRO A 80 -1.19 -12.67 25.60
N PRO A 81 -0.58 -13.61 24.86
CA PRO A 81 -0.53 -15.01 25.28
C PRO A 81 0.41 -15.19 26.49
N ALA A 82 -0.14 -15.51 27.65
CA ALA A 82 0.63 -15.69 28.89
C ALA A 82 1.69 -16.79 28.81
N ASN A 83 1.43 -17.83 27.99
CA ASN A 83 2.36 -18.95 27.75
C ASN A 83 3.39 -18.70 26.64
N CYS A 84 3.40 -17.49 26.07
CA CYS A 84 4.26 -17.13 24.95
C CYS A 84 4.68 -15.65 25.04
N PRO A 85 5.30 -15.24 26.16
CA PRO A 85 5.70 -13.85 26.34
C PRO A 85 6.76 -13.44 25.31
N GLY A 86 6.78 -12.15 24.96
CA GLY A 86 7.87 -11.59 24.16
C GLY A 86 9.26 -11.66 24.85
N PRO A 87 10.34 -11.39 24.14
CA PRO A 87 10.34 -10.86 22.77
C PRO A 87 10.06 -11.93 21.70
N TRP A 88 9.41 -11.51 20.64
CA TRP A 88 9.09 -12.40 19.52
C TRP A 88 10.04 -12.19 18.33
N GLN A 89 10.44 -13.29 17.72
CA GLN A 89 11.25 -13.27 16.49
C GLN A 89 10.41 -12.89 15.28
N LYS A 90 9.12 -13.27 15.29
CA LYS A 90 8.15 -13.00 14.26
C LYS A 90 6.75 -12.96 14.86
N VAL A 91 5.92 -12.06 14.37
CA VAL A 91 4.48 -12.06 14.59
C VAL A 91 3.79 -11.95 13.24
N VAL A 92 2.88 -12.87 12.96
CA VAL A 92 2.10 -12.90 11.71
C VAL A 92 0.63 -12.67 12.08
N PHE A 93 0.02 -11.69 11.45
CA PHE A 93 -1.43 -11.52 11.42
C PHE A 93 -1.96 -12.35 10.26
N GLU A 94 -3.00 -13.15 10.53
CA GLU A 94 -3.65 -14.00 9.55
C GLU A 94 -5.15 -13.72 9.56
N VAL A 95 -5.73 -13.49 8.39
CA VAL A 95 -7.17 -13.29 8.23
C VAL A 95 -7.73 -14.15 7.11
N ASN A 96 -8.81 -14.85 7.41
CA ASN A 96 -9.52 -15.74 6.52
C ASN A 96 -10.92 -15.20 6.28
N PHE A 97 -11.21 -14.93 5.02
CA PHE A 97 -12.50 -14.47 4.56
C PHE A 97 -13.23 -15.56 3.80
N SER A 98 -14.54 -15.57 3.93
CA SER A 98 -15.43 -16.32 3.06
C SER A 98 -16.69 -15.52 2.80
N GLU A 99 -17.31 -15.78 1.64
CA GLU A 99 -18.59 -15.24 1.23
C GLU A 99 -19.47 -16.37 0.73
N ASN A 100 -20.73 -16.42 1.16
CA ASN A 100 -21.69 -17.39 0.68
C ASN A 100 -22.06 -17.12 -0.80
N ALA A 101 -22.68 -18.08 -1.46
CA ALA A 101 -23.28 -17.83 -2.76
C ALA A 101 -24.36 -16.74 -2.63
N GLY A 102 -24.24 -15.71 -3.48
CA GLY A 102 -25.08 -14.52 -3.45
C GLY A 102 -24.38 -13.37 -4.17
N ARG A 103 -25.14 -12.43 -4.69
CA ARG A 103 -24.55 -11.24 -5.30
C ARG A 103 -24.07 -10.29 -4.20
N GLN A 104 -22.84 -9.80 -4.34
CA GLN A 104 -22.31 -8.71 -3.55
C GLN A 104 -21.31 -7.91 -4.40
N PHE A 105 -21.12 -6.64 -4.06
CA PHE A 105 -20.04 -5.82 -4.58
C PHE A 105 -18.77 -6.07 -3.78
N ASP A 106 -17.62 -5.68 -4.33
CA ASP A 106 -16.40 -5.56 -3.56
C ASP A 106 -16.56 -4.52 -2.45
N ARG A 107 -15.97 -4.81 -1.30
CA ARG A 107 -16.08 -4.00 -0.08
C ARG A 107 -14.69 -3.72 0.49
N THR A 108 -14.52 -2.57 1.07
CA THR A 108 -13.34 -2.28 1.88
C THR A 108 -13.43 -3.01 3.22
N ALA A 109 -12.33 -3.69 3.58
CA ALA A 109 -12.20 -4.36 4.87
C ALA A 109 -10.92 -3.87 5.58
N SER A 110 -11.01 -3.59 6.89
CA SER A 110 -9.86 -3.19 7.70
C SER A 110 -9.96 -3.71 9.12
N VAL A 111 -8.80 -4.07 9.70
CA VAL A 111 -8.70 -4.55 11.09
C VAL A 111 -7.74 -3.64 11.84
N PHE A 112 -8.22 -3.15 12.99
CA PHE A 112 -7.45 -2.28 13.88
C PHE A 112 -7.26 -2.95 15.24
N LEU A 113 -6.13 -2.70 15.87
CA LEU A 113 -5.83 -3.10 17.23
C LEU A 113 -5.23 -1.91 17.98
N GLY A 114 -5.87 -1.46 19.07
CA GLY A 114 -5.52 -0.21 19.73
C GLY A 114 -5.50 0.97 18.74
N ASP A 115 -6.48 1.01 17.83
CA ASP A 115 -6.63 1.95 16.71
C ASP A 115 -5.50 1.91 15.66
N THR A 116 -4.50 1.03 15.83
CA THR A 116 -3.42 0.79 14.85
C THR A 116 -3.90 -0.19 13.77
N ASN A 117 -3.71 0.16 12.51
CA ASN A 117 -4.10 -0.71 11.40
C ASN A 117 -3.22 -1.96 11.30
N LEU A 118 -3.80 -3.14 11.42
CA LEU A 118 -3.14 -4.42 11.17
C LEU A 118 -3.39 -4.94 9.76
N TYR A 119 -4.53 -4.60 9.15
CA TYR A 119 -4.95 -5.03 7.83
C TYR A 119 -5.83 -3.98 7.17
N PHE A 120 -5.66 -3.78 5.87
CA PHE A 120 -6.51 -2.96 5.03
C PHE A 120 -6.48 -3.52 3.60
N GLY A 121 -7.64 -3.77 3.01
CA GLY A 121 -7.78 -4.28 1.66
C GLY A 121 -9.23 -4.24 1.19
N THR A 122 -9.48 -4.74 -0.02
CA THR A 122 -10.84 -4.95 -0.53
C THR A 122 -11.18 -6.42 -0.59
N THR A 123 -12.47 -6.72 -0.59
CA THR A 123 -12.97 -8.07 -0.89
C THR A 123 -13.00 -8.28 -2.41
N PRO A 124 -12.91 -9.50 -2.93
CA PRO A 124 -13.25 -9.76 -4.32
C PRO A 124 -14.75 -9.56 -4.58
N GLU A 125 -15.12 -9.31 -5.83
CA GLU A 125 -16.49 -9.45 -6.30
C GLU A 125 -16.65 -10.80 -7.02
N PRO A 126 -17.08 -11.87 -6.33
CA PRO A 126 -17.10 -13.22 -6.86
C PRO A 126 -18.32 -13.48 -7.77
N LEU A 127 -18.36 -14.65 -8.37
CA LEU A 127 -19.55 -15.14 -9.05
C LEU A 127 -20.68 -15.37 -8.03
N HIS A 128 -21.82 -14.74 -8.24
CA HIS A 128 -22.98 -14.84 -7.33
C HIS A 128 -23.58 -16.25 -7.21
N THR A 129 -23.21 -17.18 -8.09
CA THR A 129 -23.70 -18.58 -8.10
C THR A 129 -22.89 -19.51 -7.21
N ALA A 130 -21.76 -19.08 -6.66
CA ALA A 130 -20.87 -19.91 -5.86
C ALA A 130 -20.31 -19.14 -4.66
N ALA A 131 -20.09 -19.87 -3.56
CA ALA A 131 -19.35 -19.31 -2.42
C ALA A 131 -17.89 -19.06 -2.79
N ASN A 132 -17.29 -18.05 -2.17
CA ASN A 132 -15.89 -17.71 -2.35
C ASN A 132 -15.13 -17.71 -1.02
N ARG A 133 -13.81 -17.80 -1.08
CA ARG A 133 -12.93 -17.70 0.08
C ARG A 133 -11.55 -17.20 -0.34
N TRP A 134 -10.89 -16.47 0.54
CA TRP A 134 -9.51 -16.02 0.38
C TRP A 134 -8.83 -15.85 1.73
N HIS A 135 -7.53 -15.73 1.69
CA HIS A 135 -6.65 -15.69 2.83
C HIS A 135 -5.62 -14.57 2.65
N VAL A 136 -5.34 -13.81 3.70
CA VAL A 136 -4.33 -12.75 3.73
C VAL A 136 -3.47 -12.91 4.97
N GLU A 137 -2.17 -12.69 4.80
CA GLU A 137 -1.19 -12.66 5.89
C GLU A 137 -0.37 -11.38 5.86
N ARG A 138 -0.09 -10.84 7.04
CA ARG A 138 0.81 -9.71 7.19
C ARG A 138 1.85 -9.95 8.26
N ASP A 139 3.08 -9.54 7.97
CA ASP A 139 4.14 -9.43 8.97
C ASP A 139 3.88 -8.19 9.83
N VAL A 140 3.46 -8.43 11.08
CA VAL A 140 3.21 -7.36 12.06
C VAL A 140 4.26 -7.36 13.18
N THR A 141 5.44 -7.90 12.92
CA THR A 141 6.54 -7.97 13.88
C THR A 141 6.95 -6.59 14.37
N ASP A 142 6.95 -5.57 13.49
CA ASP A 142 7.24 -4.18 13.86
C ASP A 142 6.21 -3.57 14.81
N TYR A 143 5.02 -4.18 14.93
CA TYR A 143 3.98 -3.74 15.86
C TYR A 143 4.02 -4.47 17.21
N SER A 144 5.12 -5.18 17.51
CA SER A 144 5.29 -5.95 18.76
C SER A 144 5.12 -5.14 20.03
N ALA A 145 5.42 -3.84 20.01
CA ALA A 145 5.21 -2.97 21.17
C ALA A 145 3.74 -2.89 21.58
N LEU A 146 2.83 -2.81 20.59
CA LEU A 146 1.38 -2.81 20.79
C LEU A 146 0.90 -4.14 21.38
N LEU A 147 1.51 -5.25 20.99
CA LEU A 147 1.10 -6.61 21.34
C LEU A 147 1.53 -7.08 22.75
N LYS A 148 2.27 -6.23 23.48
CA LYS A 148 2.70 -6.54 24.86
C LYS A 148 1.61 -6.34 25.90
N ASN A 149 0.52 -5.61 25.56
CA ASN A 149 -0.56 -5.26 26.47
C ASN A 149 -1.90 -5.69 25.88
N ALA A 150 -2.92 -5.82 26.76
CA ALA A 150 -4.29 -6.00 26.31
C ALA A 150 -4.76 -4.78 25.52
N GLN A 151 -5.45 -5.01 24.41
CA GLN A 151 -5.94 -3.98 23.50
C GLN A 151 -7.39 -4.24 23.11
N HIS A 152 -8.16 -3.19 22.92
CA HIS A 152 -9.38 -3.27 22.13
C HIS A 152 -9.04 -3.42 20.65
N GLY A 153 -9.91 -4.03 19.90
CA GLY A 153 -9.75 -4.10 18.44
C GLY A 153 -11.09 -3.92 17.76
N THR A 154 -11.01 -3.52 16.49
CA THR A 154 -12.18 -3.26 15.64
C THR A 154 -11.91 -3.81 14.24
N ILE A 155 -12.89 -4.53 13.70
CA ILE A 155 -12.96 -4.84 12.28
C ILE A 155 -14.06 -3.99 11.65
N VAL A 156 -13.74 -3.36 10.52
CA VAL A 156 -14.67 -2.59 9.70
C VAL A 156 -14.77 -3.28 8.34
N LEU A 157 -15.98 -3.71 7.99
CA LEU A 157 -16.31 -4.26 6.67
C LEU A 157 -17.76 -3.87 6.38
N GLN A 158 -17.93 -2.82 5.57
CA GLN A 158 -19.27 -2.36 5.21
C GLN A 158 -19.94 -3.38 4.31
N ASN A 159 -21.11 -3.83 4.72
CA ASN A 159 -21.96 -4.66 3.89
C ASN A 159 -23.44 -4.29 4.12
N CYS A 160 -24.28 -4.61 3.18
CA CYS A 160 -25.72 -4.54 3.30
C CYS A 160 -26.37 -5.59 2.42
N THR A 161 -27.56 -6.07 2.82
CA THR A 161 -28.39 -6.97 2.05
C THR A 161 -29.80 -6.41 1.99
N THR A 162 -30.75 -6.91 2.79
CA THR A 162 -32.13 -6.43 2.80
C THR A 162 -32.29 -5.01 3.35
N ASP A 163 -31.30 -4.49 4.03
CA ASP A 163 -31.22 -3.11 4.55
C ASP A 163 -30.53 -2.12 3.63
N CYS A 164 -30.04 -2.58 2.45
CA CYS A 164 -29.55 -1.69 1.42
C CYS A 164 -30.67 -0.76 0.87
N PRO A 165 -30.31 0.43 0.35
CA PRO A 165 -31.24 1.23 -0.45
C PRO A 165 -31.75 0.46 -1.66
N ALA A 166 -33.02 0.71 -2.05
CA ALA A 166 -33.54 0.15 -3.30
C ALA A 166 -32.73 0.65 -4.52
N PRO A 167 -32.52 -0.17 -5.55
CA PRO A 167 -33.01 -1.55 -5.73
C PRO A 167 -32.11 -2.63 -5.09
N TYR A 168 -31.00 -2.26 -4.46
CA TYR A 168 -29.97 -3.19 -3.98
C TYR A 168 -30.44 -4.11 -2.86
N ASN A 169 -31.44 -3.69 -2.07
CA ASN A 169 -32.05 -4.49 -0.99
C ASN A 169 -32.72 -5.80 -1.46
N THR A 170 -32.94 -5.94 -2.76
CA THR A 170 -33.48 -7.18 -3.35
C THR A 170 -32.44 -7.91 -4.21
N LEU A 171 -31.32 -7.28 -4.49
CA LEU A 171 -30.28 -7.80 -5.37
C LEU A 171 -29.09 -8.37 -4.62
N LEU A 172 -28.68 -7.71 -3.50
CA LEU A 172 -27.51 -8.10 -2.75
C LEU A 172 -27.87 -9.10 -1.65
N THR A 173 -27.23 -10.26 -1.69
CA THR A 173 -27.50 -11.40 -0.80
C THR A 173 -26.24 -12.07 -0.28
N GLY A 174 -25.05 -11.60 -0.72
CA GLY A 174 -23.75 -12.09 -0.26
C GLY A 174 -23.50 -11.65 1.19
N ILE A 175 -23.08 -12.59 2.04
CA ILE A 175 -22.74 -12.37 3.43
C ILE A 175 -21.29 -12.79 3.63
N PHE A 176 -20.48 -11.88 4.17
CA PHE A 176 -19.10 -12.19 4.51
C PHE A 176 -19.01 -12.83 5.89
N THR A 177 -18.12 -13.81 6.02
CA THR A 177 -17.71 -14.39 7.30
C THR A 177 -16.20 -14.30 7.43
N VAL A 178 -15.72 -13.76 8.55
CA VAL A 178 -14.31 -13.43 8.76
C VAL A 178 -13.79 -14.06 10.06
N ASN A 179 -12.58 -14.62 9.99
CA ASN A 179 -11.81 -15.11 11.11
C ASN A 179 -10.43 -14.48 11.08
N ALA A 180 -9.88 -14.09 12.24
CA ALA A 180 -8.52 -13.59 12.31
C ALA A 180 -7.79 -14.07 13.55
N ASP A 181 -6.48 -14.26 13.42
CA ASP A 181 -5.59 -14.61 14.52
C ASP A 181 -4.22 -13.92 14.40
N LEU A 182 -3.48 -13.95 15.51
CA LEU A 182 -2.08 -13.57 15.61
C LEU A 182 -1.25 -14.80 15.95
N GLN A 183 -0.21 -15.05 15.16
CA GLN A 183 0.73 -16.15 15.34
C GLN A 183 2.06 -15.60 15.88
N PHE A 184 2.36 -15.92 17.12
CA PHE A 184 3.56 -15.48 17.81
C PHE A 184 4.64 -16.55 17.75
N TYR A 185 5.83 -16.17 17.26
CA TYR A 185 7.03 -16.99 17.21
C TYR A 185 8.06 -16.46 18.21
N PRO A 186 8.14 -17.00 19.42
CA PRO A 186 9.09 -16.52 20.44
C PRO A 186 10.53 -16.62 19.98
N ALA A 187 11.38 -15.72 20.46
CA ALA A 187 12.82 -15.89 20.32
C ALA A 187 13.29 -17.15 21.05
N TYR A 188 14.27 -17.82 20.48
CA TYR A 188 14.83 -19.03 21.08
C TYR A 188 16.35 -19.11 20.89
N GLY A 189 17.05 -19.43 21.96
CA GLY A 189 18.50 -19.53 21.93
C GLY A 189 19.18 -18.21 21.59
N GLN A 190 20.22 -18.26 20.77
CA GLN A 190 20.99 -17.10 20.32
C GLN A 190 20.53 -16.54 18.96
N SER A 191 19.31 -16.87 18.48
CA SER A 191 18.81 -16.28 17.26
C SER A 191 18.69 -14.77 17.41
N PRO A 192 19.25 -13.97 16.49
CA PRO A 192 19.14 -12.53 16.57
C PRO A 192 17.68 -12.11 16.50
N LEU A 193 17.27 -11.26 17.44
CA LEU A 193 15.97 -10.63 17.41
C LEU A 193 15.95 -9.53 16.34
N PRO A 194 14.84 -9.36 15.63
CA PRO A 194 14.67 -8.15 14.84
C PRO A 194 14.63 -6.94 15.76
N ARG A 195 15.25 -5.83 15.36
CA ARG A 195 15.05 -4.55 16.03
C ARG A 195 13.65 -4.07 15.64
N THR A 196 12.75 -3.99 16.60
CA THR A 196 11.38 -3.51 16.43
C THR A 196 11.19 -2.15 17.09
N PRO A 197 10.23 -1.33 16.65
CA PRO A 197 9.88 -0.09 17.34
C PRO A 197 9.55 -0.34 18.82
N ASP A 198 10.00 0.58 19.67
CA ASP A 198 9.68 0.55 21.11
C ASP A 198 8.27 1.08 21.39
N VAL A 199 7.78 1.97 20.52
CA VAL A 199 6.48 2.61 20.60
C VAL A 199 5.81 2.60 19.23
N VAL A 200 4.53 2.25 19.19
CA VAL A 200 3.66 2.31 18.01
C VAL A 200 2.43 3.13 18.40
N LEU A 201 2.17 4.20 17.67
CA LEU A 201 1.07 5.14 17.92
C LEU A 201 0.22 5.29 16.66
N PRO A 202 -1.10 5.06 16.72
CA PRO A 202 -1.98 5.32 15.60
C PRO A 202 -2.18 6.83 15.38
N LEU A 203 -2.36 7.25 14.14
CA LEU A 203 -3.01 8.51 13.84
C LEU A 203 -4.50 8.24 13.70
N VAL A 204 -5.32 8.97 14.44
CA VAL A 204 -6.77 8.79 14.48
C VAL A 204 -7.50 10.08 14.12
N GLN A 205 -8.54 9.95 13.29
CA GLN A 205 -9.43 11.07 13.00
C GLN A 205 -10.53 11.12 14.06
N THR A 206 -10.53 12.17 14.86
CA THR A 206 -11.57 12.40 15.86
C THR A 206 -12.64 13.32 15.29
N THR A 207 -13.90 12.89 15.33
CA THR A 207 -15.07 13.66 14.91
C THR A 207 -16.03 13.87 16.07
N SER A 208 -17.08 14.64 15.88
CA SER A 208 -18.14 14.81 16.89
C SER A 208 -18.89 13.51 17.22
N SER A 209 -18.84 12.53 16.33
CA SER A 209 -19.45 11.19 16.52
C SER A 209 -18.48 10.14 17.07
N GLY A 210 -17.21 10.49 17.27
CA GLY A 210 -16.17 9.58 17.76
C GLY A 210 -14.97 9.46 16.83
N ILE A 211 -14.24 8.36 16.96
CA ILE A 211 -13.08 8.05 16.12
C ILE A 211 -13.56 7.38 14.83
N ASN A 212 -13.12 7.90 13.68
CA ASN A 212 -13.28 7.25 12.39
C ASN A 212 -12.08 6.35 12.08
N LEU A 213 -12.35 5.09 11.77
CA LEU A 213 -11.37 4.08 11.36
C LEU A 213 -11.90 3.34 10.13
N PRO A 214 -11.28 3.50 8.94
CA PRO A 214 -10.24 4.46 8.57
C PRO A 214 -10.75 5.92 8.58
N ALA A 215 -9.81 6.87 8.51
CA ALA A 215 -10.15 8.30 8.37
C ALA A 215 -10.66 8.61 6.96
N PHE A 216 -11.58 9.59 6.85
CA PHE A 216 -12.12 10.04 5.57
C PHE A 216 -11.56 11.41 5.20
N LEU A 217 -11.05 11.54 3.97
CA LEU A 217 -10.48 12.76 3.38
C LEU A 217 -11.28 13.11 2.14
N PHE A 218 -12.27 13.99 2.27
CA PHE A 218 -13.23 14.35 1.20
C PHE A 218 -12.72 15.44 0.25
N SER A 219 -11.63 16.12 0.61
CA SER A 219 -11.06 17.18 -0.17
C SER A 219 -9.54 17.26 0.00
N PRO A 220 -8.79 17.95 -0.88
CA PRO A 220 -7.35 18.17 -0.71
C PRO A 220 -6.96 18.90 0.57
N SER A 221 -7.90 19.60 1.20
CA SER A 221 -7.70 20.31 2.48
C SER A 221 -7.93 19.44 3.71
N ASP A 222 -8.56 18.27 3.55
CA ASP A 222 -8.81 17.37 4.67
C ASP A 222 -7.56 16.61 5.07
N GLN A 223 -7.43 16.38 6.37
CA GLN A 223 -6.25 15.75 6.94
C GLN A 223 -6.63 14.71 8.00
N LEU A 224 -5.97 13.57 7.98
CA LEU A 224 -5.87 12.69 9.14
C LEU A 224 -4.84 13.31 10.09
N THR A 225 -5.30 13.93 11.16
CA THR A 225 -4.47 14.74 12.05
C THR A 225 -4.54 14.22 13.47
N THR A 226 -3.38 14.06 14.12
CA THR A 226 -3.28 13.69 15.54
C THR A 226 -2.19 14.50 16.22
N THR A 227 -2.51 15.06 17.38
CA THR A 227 -1.54 15.73 18.24
C THR A 227 -1.08 14.76 19.35
N LEU A 228 0.21 14.51 19.42
CA LEU A 228 0.82 13.49 20.27
C LEU A 228 1.82 14.12 21.25
N THR A 229 1.79 13.66 22.50
CA THR A 229 2.91 13.87 23.44
C THR A 229 3.83 12.66 23.35
N LEU A 230 5.05 12.87 22.88
CA LEU A 230 5.99 11.83 22.51
C LEU A 230 7.04 11.57 23.61
N PRO A 231 7.68 10.39 23.64
CA PRO A 231 8.90 10.17 24.43
C PRO A 231 9.97 11.19 24.04
N ARG A 232 10.86 11.52 24.98
CA ARG A 232 11.93 12.52 24.76
C ARG A 232 13.27 11.92 24.35
N ASN A 233 13.31 10.62 24.12
CA ASN A 233 14.52 9.87 23.76
C ASN A 233 14.36 9.12 22.43
N ILE A 234 13.64 9.71 21.49
CA ILE A 234 13.46 9.13 20.14
C ILE A 234 14.81 9.21 19.41
N GLU A 235 15.25 8.06 18.91
CA GLU A 235 16.44 7.92 18.06
C GLU A 235 16.06 7.83 16.57
N GLN A 236 14.97 7.10 16.26
CA GLN A 236 14.46 6.98 14.89
C GLN A 236 12.93 7.05 14.91
N ALA A 237 12.36 7.60 13.83
CA ALA A 237 10.94 7.73 13.64
C ALA A 237 10.54 7.35 12.20
N TYR A 238 9.49 6.55 12.06
CA TYR A 238 8.89 6.18 10.76
C TYR A 238 7.39 6.31 10.83
N LEU A 239 6.77 6.53 9.68
CA LEU A 239 5.32 6.58 9.55
C LEU A 239 4.87 5.59 8.49
N ASP A 240 4.10 4.58 8.86
CA ASP A 240 3.40 3.71 7.93
C ASP A 240 2.10 4.38 7.49
N VAL A 241 1.87 4.47 6.19
CA VAL A 241 0.74 5.20 5.59
C VAL A 241 0.07 4.36 4.52
N ILE A 242 -1.25 4.29 4.56
CA ILE A 242 -2.11 3.82 3.46
C ILE A 242 -3.10 4.94 3.16
N ALA A 243 -3.18 5.34 1.88
CA ALA A 243 -4.22 6.23 1.36
C ALA A 243 -4.95 5.48 0.24
N GLN A 244 -6.18 5.08 0.53
CA GLN A 244 -7.03 4.33 -0.40
C GLN A 244 -8.00 5.28 -1.12
N SER A 245 -7.97 5.29 -2.44
CA SER A 245 -8.89 6.02 -3.28
C SER A 245 -10.29 5.39 -3.28
N GLN A 246 -11.33 6.23 -3.27
CA GLN A 246 -12.72 5.81 -3.18
C GLN A 246 -13.62 6.69 -4.07
N SER A 247 -14.79 6.17 -4.43
CA SER A 247 -15.81 6.88 -5.20
C SER A 247 -15.23 7.47 -6.50
N ASN A 248 -15.33 8.79 -6.73
CA ASN A 248 -14.80 9.41 -7.94
C ASN A 248 -13.29 9.20 -8.11
N ASP A 249 -12.53 9.16 -7.01
CA ASP A 249 -11.09 8.89 -7.04
C ASP A 249 -10.74 7.39 -7.14
N GLU A 250 -11.69 6.48 -7.11
CA GLU A 250 -11.43 5.03 -7.10
C GLU A 250 -10.45 4.62 -8.19
N GLN A 251 -10.66 5.15 -9.40
CA GLN A 251 -9.78 4.95 -10.55
C GLN A 251 -9.00 6.24 -10.89
N TRP A 252 -8.41 6.90 -9.88
CA TRP A 252 -7.76 8.21 -10.00
C TRP A 252 -6.78 8.32 -11.17
N TYR A 253 -6.14 7.21 -11.53
CA TYR A 253 -5.18 7.12 -12.64
C TYR A 253 -5.83 7.28 -14.03
N ALA A 254 -7.16 7.37 -14.10
CA ALA A 254 -7.94 7.66 -15.30
C ALA A 254 -8.66 9.01 -15.25
N CYS A 255 -8.46 9.82 -14.18
CA CYS A 255 -9.08 11.13 -14.03
C CYS A 255 -8.59 12.13 -15.08
N PHE A 256 -9.46 13.07 -15.44
CA PHE A 256 -9.18 14.09 -16.45
C PHE A 256 -8.92 15.47 -15.82
N PRO A 257 -8.32 16.43 -16.56
CA PRO A 257 -8.36 17.83 -16.21
C PRO A 257 -9.81 18.33 -16.04
N ASN A 258 -10.04 19.30 -15.16
CA ASN A 258 -11.37 19.76 -14.77
C ASN A 258 -12.23 20.27 -15.93
N ASN A 259 -11.62 20.81 -16.99
CA ASN A 259 -12.32 21.22 -18.21
C ASN A 259 -12.88 20.04 -19.02
N LEU A 260 -12.41 18.80 -18.75
CA LEU A 260 -12.80 17.57 -19.45
C LEU A 260 -13.49 16.56 -18.52
N SER A 261 -13.48 16.76 -17.22
CA SER A 261 -13.99 15.79 -16.25
C SER A 261 -15.47 15.46 -16.42
N SER A 262 -16.29 16.44 -16.90
CA SER A 262 -17.70 16.23 -17.19
C SER A 262 -17.97 15.32 -18.39
N ILE A 263 -16.96 15.06 -19.23
CA ILE A 263 -17.04 14.18 -20.40
C ILE A 263 -16.70 12.73 -20.01
N ASN A 264 -16.04 12.54 -18.87
CA ASN A 264 -15.67 11.22 -18.38
C ASN A 264 -16.86 10.54 -17.70
N GLU A 265 -17.73 9.89 -18.47
CA GLU A 265 -18.90 9.18 -17.94
C GLU A 265 -18.54 7.97 -17.07
N LEU A 266 -17.31 7.41 -17.21
CA LEU A 266 -16.93 6.21 -16.49
C LEU A 266 -16.58 6.48 -15.03
N TYR A 267 -15.87 7.59 -14.77
CA TYR A 267 -15.30 7.85 -13.43
C TYR A 267 -15.69 9.21 -12.88
N GLY A 268 -16.06 10.16 -13.73
CA GLY A 268 -16.53 11.48 -13.34
C GLY A 268 -15.52 12.29 -12.51
N CYS A 269 -14.25 11.86 -12.44
CA CYS A 269 -13.23 12.51 -11.63
C CYS A 269 -12.45 13.57 -12.38
N GLY A 270 -12.15 14.66 -11.67
CA GLY A 270 -11.34 15.79 -12.11
C GLY A 270 -9.94 15.81 -11.49
N ASN A 271 -9.35 16.98 -11.50
CA ASN A 271 -8.04 17.29 -10.91
C ASN A 271 -6.88 16.49 -11.54
N THR A 272 -7.05 15.97 -12.76
CA THR A 272 -6.08 15.10 -13.44
C THR A 272 -5.84 13.75 -12.77
N ASP A 273 -4.95 12.97 -13.31
CA ASP A 273 -4.53 11.65 -12.84
C ASP A 273 -3.26 11.68 -11.96
N PHE A 274 -2.99 12.79 -11.28
CA PHE A 274 -1.90 12.90 -10.31
C PHE A 274 -2.44 12.96 -8.88
N ARG A 275 -2.01 12.04 -8.02
CA ARG A 275 -2.30 12.03 -6.58
C ARG A 275 -1.02 11.77 -5.81
N GLU A 276 -0.88 12.38 -4.63
CA GLU A 276 0.25 12.16 -3.74
C GLU A 276 -0.18 12.33 -2.28
N THR A 277 0.32 11.46 -1.41
CA THR A 277 0.13 11.59 0.03
C THR A 277 1.22 12.49 0.60
N GLU A 278 0.84 13.58 1.26
CA GLU A 278 1.74 14.52 1.94
C GLU A 278 1.66 14.30 3.45
N ILE A 279 2.82 14.28 4.11
CA ILE A 279 2.95 14.16 5.55
C ILE A 279 3.52 15.47 6.10
N THR A 280 2.90 16.00 7.16
CA THR A 280 3.41 17.18 7.87
C THR A 280 3.64 16.90 9.34
N ILE A 281 4.63 17.58 9.91
CA ILE A 281 4.86 17.70 11.35
C ILE A 281 4.78 19.18 11.69
N ASP A 282 3.87 19.55 12.60
CA ASP A 282 3.59 20.93 13.01
C ASP A 282 3.38 21.90 11.81
N GLY A 283 2.70 21.39 10.77
CA GLY A 283 2.43 22.12 9.53
C GLY A 283 3.60 22.20 8.55
N GLN A 284 4.78 21.69 8.88
CA GLN A 284 5.92 21.61 7.97
C GLN A 284 5.90 20.29 7.21
N LEU A 285 6.06 20.31 5.88
CA LEU A 285 6.23 19.10 5.08
C LEU A 285 7.42 18.28 5.61
N ALA A 286 7.15 17.02 5.96
CA ALA A 286 8.12 16.11 6.57
C ALA A 286 8.39 14.86 5.74
N GLY A 287 7.52 14.55 4.79
CA GLY A 287 7.66 13.41 3.91
C GLY A 287 6.52 13.32 2.89
N ILE A 288 6.68 12.41 1.95
CA ILE A 288 5.68 12.10 0.93
C ILE A 288 5.61 10.60 0.70
N ALA A 289 4.44 10.12 0.33
CA ALA A 289 4.22 8.75 -0.09
C ALA A 289 3.52 8.73 -1.46
N PRO A 290 3.89 7.84 -2.39
CA PRO A 290 3.14 7.67 -3.61
C PRO A 290 1.75 7.10 -3.29
N VAL A 291 0.73 7.52 -4.02
CA VAL A 291 -0.58 6.86 -4.01
C VAL A 291 -0.52 5.67 -4.97
N SER A 292 -0.78 4.48 -4.46
CA SER A 292 -0.77 3.27 -5.27
C SER A 292 -2.01 3.22 -6.18
N PRO A 293 -1.87 2.92 -7.47
CA PRO A 293 -2.98 2.81 -8.40
C PRO A 293 -3.64 1.42 -8.28
N TRP A 294 -4.28 1.14 -7.14
CA TRP A 294 -4.99 -0.12 -6.94
C TRP A 294 -6.16 -0.25 -7.91
N VAL A 295 -6.36 -1.45 -8.43
CA VAL A 295 -7.51 -1.82 -9.27
C VAL A 295 -8.40 -2.72 -8.44
N TYR A 296 -9.60 -2.24 -8.14
CA TYR A 296 -10.55 -2.98 -7.31
C TYR A 296 -11.30 -4.03 -8.14
N THR A 297 -11.71 -5.10 -7.49
CA THR A 297 -12.32 -6.25 -8.18
C THR A 297 -13.71 -5.96 -8.73
N GLY A 298 -14.42 -4.97 -8.15
CA GLY A 298 -15.70 -4.48 -8.65
C GLY A 298 -15.60 -3.69 -9.96
N PHE A 299 -14.37 -3.23 -10.29
CA PHE A 299 -14.13 -2.68 -11.62
C PHE A 299 -13.95 -3.81 -12.63
N LEU A 300 -15.00 -4.13 -13.37
CA LEU A 300 -15.07 -5.25 -14.30
C LEU A 300 -14.74 -6.60 -13.62
N PRO A 301 -15.67 -7.12 -12.83
CA PRO A 301 -15.40 -8.32 -12.03
C PRO A 301 -14.98 -9.52 -12.86
N ASP A 302 -15.49 -9.69 -14.09
CA ASP A 302 -15.10 -10.81 -14.97
C ASP A 302 -13.64 -10.76 -15.42
N GLN A 303 -13.02 -9.58 -15.38
CA GLN A 303 -11.61 -9.40 -15.66
C GLN A 303 -10.75 -9.91 -14.48
N TRP A 304 -11.15 -9.60 -13.23
CA TRP A 304 -10.36 -9.86 -12.02
C TRP A 304 -10.82 -11.08 -11.23
N ARG A 305 -11.39 -12.07 -11.89
CA ARG A 305 -11.75 -13.37 -11.33
C ARG A 305 -10.93 -14.48 -11.97
N PRO A 306 -10.47 -15.45 -11.21
CA PRO A 306 -10.36 -15.52 -9.75
C PRO A 306 -9.08 -14.84 -9.23
N ILE A 307 -8.30 -14.18 -10.11
CA ILE A 307 -7.02 -13.56 -9.78
C ILE A 307 -7.22 -12.04 -9.70
N PRO A 308 -7.13 -11.43 -8.51
CA PRO A 308 -7.25 -9.99 -8.32
C PRO A 308 -6.00 -9.25 -8.82
N ALA A 309 -6.10 -7.93 -8.91
CA ALA A 309 -5.00 -7.04 -9.19
C ALA A 309 -3.96 -7.01 -8.04
N VAL A 310 -2.81 -6.39 -8.29
CA VAL A 310 -1.70 -6.31 -7.34
C VAL A 310 -2.12 -5.63 -6.04
N GLN A 311 -1.92 -6.32 -4.91
CA GLN A 311 -2.18 -5.81 -3.55
C GLN A 311 -3.64 -5.38 -3.27
N THR A 312 -4.60 -5.67 -4.14
CA THR A 312 -5.98 -5.24 -3.95
C THR A 312 -6.62 -5.87 -2.71
N LEU A 313 -6.31 -7.12 -2.41
CA LEU A 313 -6.80 -7.80 -1.21
C LEU A 313 -6.00 -7.46 0.06
N ASP A 314 -4.83 -6.85 -0.07
CA ASP A 314 -3.94 -6.45 1.03
C ASP A 314 -3.11 -5.23 0.63
N PHE A 315 -3.56 -4.04 1.00
CA PHE A 315 -2.84 -2.80 0.77
C PHE A 315 -1.61 -2.71 1.66
N VAL A 316 -0.44 -2.76 1.06
CA VAL A 316 0.82 -2.65 1.79
C VAL A 316 1.10 -1.18 2.12
N PRO A 317 1.33 -0.81 3.41
CA PRO A 317 1.64 0.58 3.76
C PRO A 317 2.98 1.02 3.17
N TYR A 318 3.02 2.27 2.72
CA TYR A 318 4.29 2.93 2.39
C TYR A 318 4.92 3.49 3.66
N ARG A 319 6.19 3.15 3.93
CA ARG A 319 6.92 3.59 5.12
C ARG A 319 7.73 4.85 4.84
N VAL A 320 7.34 5.95 5.45
CA VAL A 320 8.04 7.24 5.36
C VAL A 320 9.02 7.37 6.51
N ASN A 321 10.27 7.69 6.20
CA ASN A 321 11.31 7.89 7.21
C ASN A 321 11.26 9.35 7.74
N LEU A 322 10.85 9.52 8.99
CA LEU A 322 10.77 10.79 9.70
C LEU A 322 11.94 11.02 10.66
N THR A 323 12.94 10.16 10.66
CA THR A 323 14.11 10.23 11.58
C THR A 323 14.83 11.58 11.58
N PRO A 324 14.96 12.33 10.45
CA PRO A 324 15.57 13.66 10.51
C PRO A 324 14.86 14.65 11.44
N PHE A 325 13.58 14.42 11.74
CA PHE A 325 12.78 15.23 12.67
C PHE A 325 12.88 14.78 14.13
N ALA A 326 13.56 13.67 14.43
CA ALA A 326 13.62 13.13 15.79
C ALA A 326 14.13 14.15 16.83
N GLY A 327 15.08 15.02 16.44
CA GLY A 327 15.54 16.11 17.31
C GLY A 327 14.45 17.11 17.68
N LEU A 328 13.53 17.44 16.76
CA LEU A 328 12.36 18.26 16.99
C LEU A 328 11.35 17.52 17.88
N LEU A 329 11.04 16.28 17.55
CA LEU A 329 10.05 15.46 18.26
C LEU A 329 10.42 15.16 19.73
N ASN A 330 11.70 15.37 20.12
CA ASN A 330 12.22 15.17 21.47
C ASN A 330 12.15 16.41 22.39
N ASP A 331 11.60 17.54 21.93
CA ASP A 331 11.62 18.81 22.67
C ASP A 331 10.71 18.79 23.91
N GLY A 332 9.79 17.82 24.00
CA GLY A 332 8.86 17.62 25.11
C GLY A 332 7.53 18.36 24.96
N ASN A 333 7.32 19.06 23.84
CA ASN A 333 6.04 19.65 23.49
C ASN A 333 5.16 18.61 22.77
N PRO A 334 3.82 18.82 22.73
CA PRO A 334 2.96 18.07 21.84
C PRO A 334 3.26 18.42 20.38
N HIS A 335 3.33 17.41 19.50
CA HIS A 335 3.54 17.57 18.07
C HIS A 335 2.31 17.10 17.30
N THR A 336 1.94 17.86 16.27
CA THR A 336 0.84 17.52 15.37
C THR A 336 1.40 16.87 14.12
N ILE A 337 1.01 15.61 13.89
CA ILE A 337 1.32 14.88 12.66
C ILE A 337 0.06 14.78 11.83
N ALA A 338 0.16 15.14 10.56
CA ALA A 338 -0.98 15.10 9.66
C ALA A 338 -0.63 14.41 8.33
N VAL A 339 -1.64 13.73 7.76
CA VAL A 339 -1.60 13.07 6.45
C VAL A 339 -2.73 13.62 5.61
N SER A 340 -2.44 14.08 4.40
CA SER A 340 -3.38 14.55 3.39
C SER A 340 -3.09 13.92 2.04
N VAL A 341 -4.04 14.04 1.11
CA VAL A 341 -3.85 13.59 -0.27
C VAL A 341 -3.96 14.80 -1.19
N PHE A 342 -2.84 15.15 -1.82
CA PHE A 342 -2.79 16.20 -2.81
C PHE A 342 -3.68 15.86 -4.00
N ASN A 343 -4.50 16.85 -4.42
CA ASN A 343 -5.26 16.82 -5.67
C ASN A 343 -6.39 15.78 -5.74
N ASN A 344 -6.84 15.19 -4.60
CA ASN A 344 -8.02 14.33 -4.62
C ASN A 344 -9.25 15.11 -5.12
N ASP A 345 -10.17 14.42 -5.80
CA ASP A 345 -11.38 15.01 -6.37
C ASP A 345 -12.59 14.86 -5.44
N PHE A 346 -12.78 13.66 -4.88
CA PHE A 346 -13.89 13.43 -3.96
C PHE A 346 -13.43 12.82 -2.64
N TYR A 347 -13.06 11.53 -2.51
CA TYR A 347 -12.50 11.12 -1.25
C TYR A 347 -11.50 9.97 -1.29
N PHE A 348 -10.65 9.99 -0.27
CA PHE A 348 -9.77 8.90 0.12
C PHE A 348 -10.10 8.45 1.54
N THR A 349 -9.83 7.18 1.84
CA THR A 349 -9.70 6.74 3.23
C THR A 349 -8.23 6.55 3.56
N ALA A 350 -7.84 6.94 4.77
CA ALA A 350 -6.45 6.89 5.20
C ALA A 350 -6.29 6.20 6.55
N THR A 351 -5.19 5.45 6.69
CA THR A 351 -4.70 4.95 7.98
C THR A 351 -3.22 5.26 8.11
N SER A 352 -2.76 5.53 9.33
CA SER A 352 -1.35 5.80 9.56
C SER A 352 -0.94 5.40 10.96
N SER A 353 0.32 4.96 11.11
CA SER A 353 0.90 4.56 12.38
C SER A 353 2.33 5.06 12.52
N LEU A 354 2.60 5.80 13.60
CA LEU A 354 3.93 6.30 13.94
C LEU A 354 4.70 5.23 14.71
N LEU A 355 5.89 4.89 14.22
CA LEU A 355 6.78 3.89 14.78
C LEU A 355 8.04 4.59 15.33
N LEU A 356 8.30 4.45 16.63
CA LEU A 356 9.41 5.12 17.30
C LEU A 356 10.39 4.11 17.87
N TYR A 357 11.67 4.32 17.59
CA TYR A 357 12.78 3.62 18.22
C TYR A 357 13.44 4.56 19.23
N LEU A 358 13.63 4.08 20.45
CA LEU A 358 14.12 4.87 21.57
C LEU A 358 15.57 4.54 21.90
N ASP A 359 16.31 5.56 22.33
CA ASP A 359 17.62 5.39 22.97
C ASP A 359 17.41 4.94 24.41
N ALA A 360 17.60 3.64 24.67
CA ALA A 360 17.44 3.06 26.00
C ALA A 360 18.51 3.55 27.01
N GLY A 361 19.61 4.11 26.54
CA GLY A 361 20.70 4.65 27.40
C GLY A 361 20.49 6.10 27.83
N SER A 362 19.43 6.77 27.35
CA SER A 362 19.15 8.17 27.66
C SER A 362 17.67 8.38 27.97
N THR A 363 17.35 9.26 28.90
CA THR A 363 15.98 9.71 29.19
C THR A 363 15.58 10.90 28.32
N GLN A 364 16.57 11.59 27.73
CA GLN A 364 16.33 12.69 26.80
C GLN A 364 17.45 12.73 25.75
N VAL A 365 17.04 12.76 24.51
CA VAL A 365 17.90 12.94 23.33
C VAL A 365 17.63 14.33 22.76
N THR A 366 18.70 15.08 22.50
CA THR A 366 18.62 16.39 21.85
C THR A 366 19.03 16.28 20.39
N GLY A 367 18.60 17.21 19.56
CA GLY A 367 18.97 17.22 18.15
C GLY A 367 18.33 18.37 17.40
N ALA A 368 18.49 18.39 16.09
CA ALA A 368 17.87 19.39 15.23
C ALA A 368 17.69 18.88 13.80
N LEU A 369 16.65 19.39 13.15
CA LEU A 369 16.53 19.35 11.70
C LEU A 369 17.54 20.36 11.10
N THR A 370 18.40 19.90 10.20
CA THR A 370 19.46 20.73 9.60
C THR A 370 19.16 21.16 8.19
N GLN A 371 18.36 20.37 7.47
CA GLN A 371 17.96 20.65 6.10
C GLN A 371 16.57 20.08 5.82
N ASN A 372 15.75 20.86 5.11
CA ASN A 372 14.50 20.37 4.50
C ASN A 372 14.23 21.18 3.23
N THR A 373 14.40 20.54 2.08
CA THR A 373 14.15 21.17 0.78
C THR A 373 12.86 20.64 0.12
N LEU A 374 12.09 19.79 0.84
CA LEU A 374 10.82 19.28 0.34
C LEU A 374 9.82 20.43 0.14
N ARG A 375 9.12 20.40 -0.99
CA ARG A 375 8.04 21.35 -1.35
C ARG A 375 6.87 20.55 -1.88
N SER A 376 5.68 21.13 -1.83
CA SER A 376 4.48 20.56 -2.48
C SER A 376 4.68 20.37 -3.98
N PRO A 377 4.00 19.40 -4.58
CA PRO A 377 4.14 19.11 -6.00
C PRO A 377 3.59 20.25 -6.87
N SER A 378 4.11 20.33 -8.09
CA SER A 378 3.61 21.25 -9.13
C SER A 378 3.54 20.47 -10.44
N PRO A 379 2.53 19.60 -10.61
CA PRO A 379 2.37 18.81 -11.83
C PRO A 379 2.13 19.70 -13.04
N VAL A 380 2.76 19.34 -14.17
CA VAL A 380 2.56 19.99 -15.47
C VAL A 380 1.58 19.16 -16.27
N VAL A 381 0.51 19.81 -16.74
CA VAL A 381 -0.53 19.21 -17.58
C VAL A 381 -0.33 19.66 -19.01
N THR A 382 -0.39 18.75 -19.96
CA THR A 382 -0.36 19.01 -21.40
C THR A 382 -1.57 18.40 -22.07
N GLU A 383 -2.28 19.21 -22.86
CA GLU A 383 -3.45 18.76 -23.63
C GLU A 383 -3.20 19.02 -25.11
N ASN A 384 -3.09 17.96 -25.89
CA ASN A 384 -2.94 18.02 -27.35
C ASN A 384 -4.18 17.37 -27.98
N LEU A 385 -5.28 18.12 -27.99
CA LEU A 385 -6.60 17.65 -28.39
C LEU A 385 -7.02 18.28 -29.73
N GLN A 386 -7.73 17.54 -30.55
CA GLN A 386 -8.23 17.94 -31.86
C GLN A 386 -9.67 17.48 -32.05
N GLY A 387 -10.42 18.27 -32.83
CA GLY A 387 -11.80 17.96 -33.16
C GLY A 387 -12.82 18.69 -32.28
N THR A 388 -14.08 18.64 -32.65
CA THR A 388 -15.20 19.30 -31.97
C THR A 388 -16.36 18.34 -31.70
N SER A 389 -16.75 17.50 -32.67
CA SER A 389 -17.79 16.49 -32.52
C SER A 389 -17.23 15.18 -31.98
N THR A 390 -16.05 14.83 -32.45
CA THR A 390 -15.21 13.79 -31.88
C THR A 390 -13.90 14.45 -31.49
N VAL A 391 -13.54 14.37 -30.22
CA VAL A 391 -12.29 14.93 -29.69
C VAL A 391 -11.30 13.79 -29.53
N THR A 392 -10.17 13.90 -30.24
CA THR A 392 -9.09 12.91 -30.17
C THR A 392 -7.79 13.57 -29.77
N GLY A 393 -6.92 12.83 -29.12
CA GLY A 393 -5.59 13.30 -28.81
C GLY A 393 -4.99 12.71 -27.56
N ASN A 394 -4.10 13.47 -26.93
CA ASN A 394 -3.38 13.03 -25.75
C ASN A 394 -3.46 14.07 -24.63
N ILE A 395 -3.60 13.57 -23.39
CA ILE A 395 -3.45 14.30 -22.16
C ILE A 395 -2.25 13.71 -21.43
N GLY A 396 -1.29 14.55 -21.05
CA GLY A 396 -0.12 14.13 -20.28
C GLY A 396 -0.02 14.89 -18.98
N VAL A 397 0.36 14.21 -17.90
CA VAL A 397 0.68 14.83 -16.61
C VAL A 397 2.05 14.38 -16.16
N ALA A 398 2.89 15.33 -15.75
CA ALA A 398 4.24 15.05 -15.30
C ALA A 398 4.55 15.83 -14.02
N SER A 399 5.17 15.16 -13.05
CA SER A 399 5.73 15.78 -11.84
C SER A 399 7.09 15.17 -11.54
N SER A 400 8.10 16.01 -11.31
CA SER A 400 9.44 15.54 -10.95
C SER A 400 10.00 16.41 -9.83
N ARG A 401 10.44 15.77 -8.75
CA ARG A 401 11.03 16.46 -7.59
C ARG A 401 12.21 15.70 -7.05
N SER A 402 13.24 16.47 -6.70
CA SER A 402 14.36 15.99 -5.90
C SER A 402 14.46 16.85 -4.64
N PHE A 403 14.60 16.21 -3.48
CA PHE A 403 14.71 16.91 -2.22
C PHE A 403 15.66 16.18 -1.26
N THR A 404 16.10 16.92 -0.26
CA THR A 404 16.90 16.40 0.85
C THR A 404 16.28 16.84 2.17
N ILE A 405 16.14 15.88 3.10
CA ILE A 405 15.78 16.13 4.49
C ILE A 405 16.89 15.55 5.37
N ALA A 406 17.49 16.37 6.22
CA ALA A 406 18.57 15.93 7.10
C ALA A 406 18.40 16.49 8.51
N GLY A 407 18.83 15.70 9.49
CA GLY A 407 18.82 16.07 10.90
C GLY A 407 19.79 15.21 11.69
N TYR A 408 19.99 15.55 12.95
CA TYR A 408 20.82 14.78 13.87
C TYR A 408 20.17 14.66 15.24
N VAL A 409 20.59 13.64 15.97
CA VAL A 409 20.27 13.40 17.38
C VAL A 409 21.54 13.07 18.15
N ASN A 410 21.63 13.57 19.39
CA ASN A 410 22.72 13.27 20.33
C ASN A 410 22.26 12.17 21.29
N THR A 411 22.58 10.94 20.95
CA THR A 411 22.18 9.74 21.68
C THR A 411 23.21 9.37 22.77
N SER A 412 22.88 8.38 23.63
CA SER A 412 23.82 7.84 24.65
C SER A 412 25.06 7.21 24.02
N HIS A 413 25.02 6.84 22.75
CA HIS A 413 26.14 6.24 22.01
C HIS A 413 26.82 7.20 21.01
N GLY A 414 26.49 8.48 21.09
CA GLY A 414 27.10 9.54 20.28
C GLY A 414 26.08 10.26 19.39
N GLN A 415 26.58 11.20 18.59
CA GLN A 415 25.76 11.90 17.63
C GLN A 415 25.48 11.00 16.42
N VAL A 416 24.20 10.89 16.05
CA VAL A 416 23.72 10.17 14.87
C VAL A 416 23.08 11.18 13.92
N THR A 417 23.58 11.25 12.70
CA THR A 417 23.04 12.09 11.64
C THR A 417 22.29 11.22 10.64
N THR A 418 21.08 11.61 10.29
CA THR A 418 20.27 10.97 9.23
C THR A 418 20.04 11.97 8.11
N SER A 419 20.37 11.58 6.89
CA SER A 419 20.14 12.36 5.67
C SER A 419 19.40 11.49 4.64
N ILE A 420 18.28 11.99 4.15
CA ILE A 420 17.44 11.36 3.14
C ILE A 420 17.48 12.22 1.89
N SER A 421 17.95 11.66 0.78
CA SER A 421 17.84 12.28 -0.55
C SER A 421 16.88 11.43 -1.37
N GLN A 422 15.82 12.05 -1.88
CA GLN A 422 14.78 11.35 -2.65
C GLN A 422 14.54 12.05 -3.96
N ASN A 423 14.39 11.24 -5.01
CA ASN A 423 13.89 11.67 -6.31
C ASN A 423 12.58 10.94 -6.59
N GLN A 424 11.51 11.71 -6.84
CA GLN A 424 10.20 11.19 -7.20
C GLN A 424 9.79 11.70 -8.57
N ILE A 425 9.42 10.78 -9.43
CA ILE A 425 8.96 11.05 -10.79
C ILE A 425 7.58 10.42 -10.96
N PHE A 426 6.63 11.24 -11.38
CA PHE A 426 5.34 10.81 -11.87
C PHE A 426 5.23 11.17 -13.34
N SER A 427 4.70 10.27 -14.14
CA SER A 427 4.35 10.52 -15.53
C SER A 427 3.11 9.76 -15.91
N SER A 428 2.21 10.43 -16.61
CA SER A 428 1.06 9.80 -17.22
C SER A 428 0.91 10.23 -18.68
N ASN A 429 0.24 9.39 -19.45
CA ASN A 429 -0.24 9.71 -20.78
C ASN A 429 -1.58 9.00 -20.98
N GLN A 430 -2.59 9.77 -21.34
CA GLN A 430 -3.89 9.28 -21.73
C GLN A 430 -4.13 9.62 -23.19
N LYS A 431 -4.21 8.60 -24.05
CA LYS A 431 -4.72 8.75 -25.41
C LYS A 431 -6.23 8.56 -25.38
N ILE A 432 -6.97 9.48 -25.93
CA ILE A 432 -8.43 9.54 -25.83
C ILE A 432 -9.09 9.71 -27.18
N ASP A 433 -10.29 9.17 -27.28
CA ASP A 433 -11.25 9.40 -28.36
C ASP A 433 -12.64 9.52 -27.73
N PHE A 434 -13.27 10.70 -27.90
CA PHE A 434 -14.59 11.01 -27.33
C PHE A 434 -15.60 11.39 -28.40
N ASP A 435 -16.82 10.94 -28.24
CA ASP A 435 -18.00 11.52 -28.88
C ASP A 435 -18.60 12.60 -27.96
N THR A 436 -18.38 13.88 -28.30
CA THR A 436 -18.87 15.00 -27.50
C THR A 436 -20.37 15.20 -27.61
N ALA A 437 -21.03 14.69 -28.65
CA ALA A 437 -22.48 14.81 -28.84
C ALA A 437 -23.24 13.85 -27.94
N ASN A 438 -22.68 12.68 -27.67
CA ASN A 438 -23.27 11.65 -26.82
C ASN A 438 -22.56 11.55 -25.46
N PHE A 439 -21.57 12.40 -25.19
CA PHE A 439 -20.76 12.39 -23.97
C PHE A 439 -20.19 11.00 -23.65
N SER A 440 -19.69 10.30 -24.68
CA SER A 440 -19.21 8.93 -24.54
C SER A 440 -17.71 8.82 -24.87
N VAL A 441 -16.99 8.09 -24.05
CA VAL A 441 -15.61 7.68 -24.32
C VAL A 441 -15.65 6.52 -25.31
N LEU A 442 -15.00 6.66 -26.47
CA LEU A 442 -14.90 5.62 -27.48
C LEU A 442 -13.64 4.77 -27.30
N ASP A 443 -12.56 5.39 -26.92
CA ASP A 443 -11.27 4.74 -26.66
C ASP A 443 -10.50 5.56 -25.61
N GLN A 444 -10.01 4.91 -24.56
CA GLN A 444 -9.10 5.51 -23.57
C GLN A 444 -7.97 4.56 -23.28
N ASN A 445 -6.76 4.98 -23.63
CA ASN A 445 -5.54 4.25 -23.31
C ASN A 445 -4.74 5.06 -22.30
N THR A 446 -4.73 4.61 -21.06
CA THR A 446 -4.06 5.27 -19.94
C THR A 446 -2.79 4.52 -19.57
N SER A 447 -1.70 5.25 -19.42
CA SER A 447 -0.44 4.75 -18.86
C SER A 447 0.03 5.70 -17.75
N VAL A 448 0.18 5.19 -16.55
CA VAL A 448 0.65 5.95 -15.37
C VAL A 448 1.82 5.21 -14.74
N ASN A 449 2.84 5.96 -14.35
CA ASN A 449 3.97 5.44 -13.59
C ASN A 449 4.41 6.42 -12.50
N THR A 450 4.50 5.91 -11.27
CA THR A 450 5.17 6.58 -10.16
C THR A 450 6.46 5.83 -9.85
N SER A 451 7.58 6.54 -9.82
CA SER A 451 8.89 6.00 -9.48
C SER A 451 9.55 6.83 -8.39
N VAL A 452 10.01 6.17 -7.35
CA VAL A 452 10.74 6.77 -6.22
C VAL A 452 12.11 6.13 -6.12
N VAL A 453 13.15 6.94 -6.05
CA VAL A 453 14.51 6.52 -5.71
C VAL A 453 14.93 7.28 -4.48
N SER A 454 15.17 6.57 -3.39
CA SER A 454 15.56 7.11 -2.10
C SER A 454 16.96 6.63 -1.69
N SER A 455 17.75 7.53 -1.15
CA SER A 455 19.05 7.26 -0.53
C SER A 455 19.04 7.81 0.89
N THR A 456 19.06 6.92 1.87
CA THR A 456 19.16 7.27 3.30
C THR A 456 20.55 6.96 3.81
N THR A 457 21.25 7.97 4.31
CA THR A 457 22.53 7.82 4.99
C THR A 457 22.33 8.06 6.47
N VAL A 458 22.68 7.07 7.31
CA VAL A 458 22.77 7.21 8.77
C VAL A 458 24.24 7.11 9.15
N SER A 459 24.78 8.13 9.78
CA SER A 459 26.19 8.18 10.18
C SER A 459 26.35 8.53 11.64
N SER A 460 27.27 7.83 12.30
CA SER A 460 27.77 8.08 13.65
C SER A 460 29.30 8.23 13.61
N ASN A 461 29.93 8.43 14.77
CA ASN A 461 31.39 8.57 14.84
C ASN A 461 32.16 7.33 14.35
N GLN A 462 31.53 6.16 14.25
CA GLN A 462 32.21 4.90 13.96
C GLN A 462 31.59 4.14 12.80
N ASP A 463 30.31 4.40 12.45
CA ASP A 463 29.55 3.64 11.47
C ASP A 463 28.80 4.55 10.51
N ALA A 464 28.75 4.12 9.26
CA ALA A 464 27.90 4.71 8.22
C ALA A 464 27.04 3.62 7.57
N VAL A 465 25.73 3.80 7.60
CA VAL A 465 24.78 2.93 6.93
C VAL A 465 24.14 3.70 5.78
N LEU A 466 24.30 3.18 4.57
CA LEU A 466 23.63 3.67 3.38
C LEU A 466 22.53 2.70 2.98
N THR A 467 21.31 3.18 2.92
CA THR A 467 20.15 2.45 2.38
C THR A 467 19.74 3.08 1.06
N LEU A 468 19.71 2.29 0.00
CA LEU A 468 19.17 2.66 -1.30
C LEU A 468 17.86 1.90 -1.52
N GLU A 469 16.79 2.65 -1.80
CA GLU A 469 15.47 2.07 -2.08
C GLU A 469 14.97 2.56 -3.43
N LYS A 470 14.34 1.65 -4.19
CA LYS A 470 13.66 1.96 -5.44
C LYS A 470 12.26 1.38 -5.39
N PHE A 471 11.31 2.23 -5.64
CA PHE A 471 9.89 1.87 -5.69
C PHE A 471 9.31 2.29 -7.04
N SER A 472 8.44 1.44 -7.62
CA SER A 472 7.71 1.79 -8.84
C SER A 472 6.39 1.02 -8.90
N PHE A 473 5.34 1.71 -9.34
CA PHE A 473 4.00 1.13 -9.47
C PHE A 473 3.34 1.54 -10.80
N PRO A 474 3.83 1.07 -11.95
CA PRO A 474 3.23 1.39 -13.24
C PRO A 474 1.91 0.63 -13.46
N ILE A 475 0.97 1.32 -14.13
CA ILE A 475 -0.29 0.76 -14.60
C ILE A 475 -0.57 1.20 -16.03
N THR A 476 -1.15 0.30 -16.84
CA THR A 476 -1.76 0.61 -18.13
C THR A 476 -3.18 0.09 -18.15
N VAL A 477 -4.10 0.89 -18.65
CA VAL A 477 -5.52 0.53 -18.84
C VAL A 477 -5.91 0.91 -20.25
N ASN A 478 -6.30 -0.07 -21.04
CA ASN A 478 -6.87 0.12 -22.38
C ASN A 478 -8.35 -0.16 -22.31
N LEU A 479 -9.16 0.84 -22.62
CA LEU A 479 -10.60 0.75 -22.63
C LEU A 479 -11.11 1.09 -24.02
N VAL A 480 -11.91 0.21 -24.60
CA VAL A 480 -12.49 0.38 -25.96
C VAL A 480 -13.98 0.12 -25.91
N TYR A 481 -14.77 1.08 -26.37
CA TYR A 481 -16.20 0.92 -26.59
C TYR A 481 -16.47 0.40 -28.01
N PRO A 482 -17.26 -0.66 -28.17
CA PRO A 482 -17.66 -1.08 -29.50
C PRO A 482 -18.60 -0.04 -30.14
N VAL A 483 -18.30 0.34 -31.36
CA VAL A 483 -19.09 1.28 -32.19
C VAL A 483 -20.42 0.67 -32.66
N SER A 484 -21.10 -0.16 -31.88
CA SER A 484 -22.38 -0.73 -32.27
C SER A 484 -23.53 -0.35 -31.34
N ASN A 485 -24.53 0.24 -31.90
CA ASN A 485 -25.72 0.85 -31.30
C ASN A 485 -26.61 -0.06 -30.41
N SER A 486 -26.15 -1.14 -29.83
CA SER A 486 -27.10 -2.08 -29.20
C SER A 486 -26.71 -2.67 -27.84
N THR A 487 -25.55 -2.42 -27.30
CA THR A 487 -25.21 -2.95 -25.96
C THR A 487 -24.19 -2.04 -25.28
N PHE A 488 -24.46 -1.65 -24.06
CA PHE A 488 -23.47 -1.16 -23.11
C PHE A 488 -22.41 -2.27 -22.91
N GLY A 489 -21.33 -2.20 -23.64
CA GLY A 489 -20.23 -3.14 -23.54
C GLY A 489 -18.96 -2.46 -23.97
N PHE A 490 -18.04 -2.31 -23.05
CA PHE A 490 -16.67 -1.93 -23.34
C PHE A 490 -15.76 -3.12 -23.08
N THR A 491 -14.61 -3.14 -23.76
CA THR A 491 -13.54 -4.11 -23.48
C THR A 491 -12.40 -3.42 -22.78
N VAL A 492 -11.84 -4.06 -21.76
CA VAL A 492 -10.70 -3.52 -21.01
C VAL A 492 -9.58 -4.54 -20.94
N ALA A 493 -8.36 -4.04 -21.13
CA ALA A 493 -7.15 -4.76 -20.83
C ALA A 493 -6.31 -3.92 -19.85
N THR A 494 -5.93 -4.53 -18.75
CA THR A 494 -5.15 -3.87 -17.69
C THR A 494 -3.86 -4.63 -17.44
N THR A 495 -2.77 -3.90 -17.26
CA THR A 495 -1.51 -4.43 -16.73
C THR A 495 -1.04 -3.54 -15.60
N GLN A 496 -0.75 -4.13 -14.46
CA GLN A 496 -0.28 -3.46 -13.27
C GLN A 496 0.97 -4.14 -12.75
N LYS A 497 1.96 -3.34 -12.30
CA LYS A 497 3.21 -3.85 -11.78
C LYS A 497 3.63 -3.09 -10.53
N TYR A 498 4.01 -3.80 -9.50
CA TYR A 498 4.65 -3.29 -8.30
C TYR A 498 6.10 -3.76 -8.28
N GLN A 499 7.03 -2.86 -8.03
CA GLN A 499 8.44 -3.15 -7.86
C GLN A 499 8.97 -2.42 -6.63
N ASP A 500 9.64 -3.15 -5.78
CA ASP A 500 10.34 -2.62 -4.63
C ASP A 500 11.70 -3.30 -4.48
N SER A 501 12.74 -2.52 -4.24
CA SER A 501 14.07 -3.06 -3.95
C SER A 501 14.80 -2.21 -2.95
N LYS A 502 15.50 -2.87 -2.03
CA LYS A 502 16.26 -2.26 -0.97
C LYS A 502 17.66 -2.85 -0.91
N LEU A 503 18.66 -1.99 -0.88
CA LEU A 503 20.07 -2.32 -0.69
C LEU A 503 20.59 -1.59 0.54
N VAL A 504 21.20 -2.30 1.47
CA VAL A 504 21.82 -1.73 2.68
C VAL A 504 23.32 -1.98 2.66
N LEU A 505 24.10 -0.91 2.81
CA LEU A 505 25.55 -0.98 2.92
C LEU A 505 25.97 -0.48 4.31
N HIS A 506 26.79 -1.27 5.02
CA HIS A 506 27.44 -0.90 6.28
C HIS A 506 28.91 -0.56 6.00
N ASN A 507 29.32 0.67 6.22
CA ASN A 507 30.68 1.16 5.92
C ASN A 507 31.15 0.79 4.49
N GLY A 508 30.23 0.86 3.52
CA GLY A 508 30.48 0.50 2.12
C GLY A 508 30.42 -1.01 1.81
N HIS A 509 30.22 -1.87 2.80
CA HIS A 509 30.08 -3.31 2.61
C HIS A 509 28.61 -3.73 2.55
N LEU A 510 28.29 -4.70 1.69
CA LEU A 510 26.93 -5.23 1.53
C LEU A 510 26.44 -5.85 2.85
N GLY A 511 25.40 -5.26 3.44
CA GLY A 511 24.76 -5.72 4.68
C GLY A 511 23.44 -6.44 4.44
N ASP A 512 22.58 -5.92 3.55
CA ASP A 512 21.32 -6.56 3.18
C ASP A 512 20.90 -6.18 1.76
N TYR A 513 20.08 -7.03 1.16
CA TYR A 513 19.45 -6.79 -0.14
C TYR A 513 18.11 -7.54 -0.23
N MET A 514 17.11 -6.88 -0.77
CA MET A 514 15.87 -7.51 -1.19
C MET A 514 15.34 -6.89 -2.48
N ALA A 515 14.61 -7.67 -3.26
CA ALA A 515 13.85 -7.19 -4.39
C ALA A 515 12.55 -7.96 -4.54
N VAL A 516 11.47 -7.23 -4.83
CA VAL A 516 10.13 -7.74 -5.11
C VAL A 516 9.70 -7.24 -6.47
N THR A 517 9.07 -8.11 -7.25
CA THR A 517 8.26 -7.73 -8.40
C THR A 517 6.94 -8.49 -8.31
N ASN A 518 5.83 -7.78 -8.37
CA ASN A 518 4.50 -8.34 -8.46
C ASN A 518 3.80 -7.72 -9.66
N MET A 519 3.36 -8.52 -10.61
CA MET A 519 2.72 -8.07 -11.84
C MET A 519 1.42 -8.83 -12.04
N ALA A 520 0.34 -8.09 -12.27
CA ALA A 520 -0.95 -8.66 -12.65
C ALA A 520 -1.38 -8.10 -14.01
N SER A 521 -2.01 -8.95 -14.81
CA SER A 521 -2.61 -8.57 -16.09
C SER A 521 -3.97 -9.22 -16.19
N ALA A 522 -4.93 -8.49 -16.72
CA ALA A 522 -6.26 -9.01 -16.96
C ALA A 522 -6.87 -8.39 -18.23
N SER A 523 -7.76 -9.13 -18.85
CA SER A 523 -8.52 -8.70 -20.04
C SER A 523 -9.89 -9.35 -20.02
N ASP A 524 -10.91 -8.60 -20.37
CA ASP A 524 -12.27 -9.10 -20.58
C ASP A 524 -12.58 -9.44 -22.06
N VAL A 525 -11.59 -9.29 -22.94
CA VAL A 525 -11.71 -9.77 -24.32
C VAL A 525 -11.92 -11.28 -24.29
N ASN A 526 -13.02 -11.75 -24.91
CA ASN A 526 -13.46 -13.14 -24.86
C ASN A 526 -12.42 -14.11 -25.48
N PRO A 527 -11.90 -15.11 -24.74
CA PRO A 527 -12.23 -15.42 -23.34
C PRO A 527 -11.57 -14.44 -22.34
N ALA A 528 -12.32 -14.01 -21.33
CA ALA A 528 -11.78 -13.23 -20.24
C ALA A 528 -10.62 -13.98 -19.57
N SER A 529 -9.55 -13.26 -19.23
CA SER A 529 -8.34 -13.85 -18.67
C SER A 529 -7.72 -12.96 -17.61
N SER A 530 -7.11 -13.58 -16.63
CA SER A 530 -6.28 -12.89 -15.61
C SER A 530 -5.05 -13.70 -15.26
N SER A 531 -3.99 -13.02 -14.87
CA SER A 531 -2.74 -13.65 -14.42
C SER A 531 -2.02 -12.78 -13.41
N GLN A 532 -1.24 -13.42 -12.53
CA GLN A 532 -0.33 -12.75 -11.62
C GLN A 532 0.99 -13.49 -11.58
N HIS A 533 2.09 -12.72 -11.61
CA HIS A 533 3.46 -13.21 -11.44
C HIS A 533 4.14 -12.45 -10.31
N TYR A 534 4.53 -13.17 -9.27
CA TYR A 534 5.23 -12.63 -8.11
C TYR A 534 6.64 -13.21 -8.02
N THR A 535 7.64 -12.34 -7.91
CA THR A 535 9.04 -12.72 -7.64
C THR A 535 9.56 -12.00 -6.42
N PHE A 536 10.34 -12.72 -5.61
CA PHE A 536 11.05 -12.18 -4.45
C PHE A 536 12.42 -12.81 -4.35
N ILE A 537 13.41 -12.00 -3.97
CA ILE A 537 14.76 -12.46 -3.64
C ILE A 537 15.34 -11.59 -2.51
N ASN A 538 16.15 -12.20 -1.65
CA ASN A 538 16.93 -11.46 -0.66
C ASN A 538 18.35 -12.00 -0.52
N LEU A 539 19.20 -11.28 0.21
CA LEU A 539 20.61 -11.65 0.45
C LEU A 539 20.77 -12.96 1.23
N LYS A 540 19.76 -13.37 2.01
CA LYS A 540 19.78 -14.61 2.80
C LYS A 540 19.49 -15.87 1.96
N GLY A 541 19.38 -15.71 0.63
CA GLY A 541 19.09 -16.80 -0.31
C GLY A 541 17.63 -17.25 -0.33
N LEU A 542 16.72 -16.52 0.36
CA LEU A 542 15.30 -16.77 0.20
C LEU A 542 14.87 -16.22 -1.16
N SER A 543 14.25 -17.07 -1.97
CA SER A 543 13.69 -16.71 -3.27
C SER A 543 12.30 -17.31 -3.42
N TYR A 544 11.46 -16.60 -4.17
CA TYR A 544 10.11 -17.03 -4.50
C TYR A 544 9.80 -16.59 -5.93
N ASP A 545 9.22 -17.46 -6.72
CA ASP A 545 8.82 -17.21 -8.10
C ASP A 545 7.53 -17.97 -8.37
N CYS A 546 6.40 -17.28 -8.43
CA CYS A 546 5.09 -17.88 -8.60
C CYS A 546 4.30 -17.17 -9.69
N THR A 547 3.76 -17.97 -10.61
CA THR A 547 2.81 -17.49 -11.63
C THR A 547 1.51 -18.28 -11.51
N VAL A 548 0.40 -17.55 -11.49
CA VAL A 548 -0.95 -18.10 -11.59
C VAL A 548 -1.65 -17.48 -12.80
N ALA A 549 -2.47 -18.27 -13.50
CA ALA A 549 -3.24 -17.77 -14.64
C ALA A 549 -4.63 -18.40 -14.68
N ALA A 550 -5.60 -17.64 -15.19
CA ALA A 550 -6.98 -18.04 -15.29
C ALA A 550 -7.59 -17.62 -16.64
N ALA A 551 -8.60 -18.35 -17.06
CA ALA A 551 -9.43 -18.02 -18.21
C ALA A 551 -10.90 -18.35 -17.89
N ASN A 552 -11.82 -17.50 -18.35
CA ASN A 552 -13.27 -17.63 -18.10
C ASN A 552 -13.58 -17.83 -16.60
N ASN A 553 -12.93 -17.05 -15.73
CA ASN A 553 -13.09 -17.08 -14.26
C ASN A 553 -12.68 -18.40 -13.59
N VAL A 554 -11.89 -19.23 -14.25
CA VAL A 554 -11.42 -20.53 -13.73
C VAL A 554 -9.89 -20.56 -13.74
N LEU A 555 -9.28 -20.96 -12.65
CA LEU A 555 -7.84 -21.14 -12.55
C LEU A 555 -7.36 -22.25 -13.51
N THR A 556 -6.50 -21.89 -14.46
CA THR A 556 -6.00 -22.79 -15.51
C THR A 556 -4.56 -23.26 -15.30
N SER A 557 -3.75 -22.46 -14.61
CA SER A 557 -2.36 -22.84 -14.33
C SER A 557 -1.83 -22.28 -13.04
N VAL A 558 -0.91 -23.02 -12.44
CA VAL A 558 -0.11 -22.64 -11.26
C VAL A 558 1.30 -23.12 -11.50
N SER A 559 2.29 -22.25 -11.45
CA SER A 559 3.69 -22.63 -11.65
C SER A 559 4.24 -23.48 -10.49
N VAL A 560 5.28 -24.25 -10.76
CA VAL A 560 5.94 -25.12 -9.75
C VAL A 560 6.53 -24.28 -8.60
N GLY A 561 6.97 -23.05 -8.87
CA GLY A 561 7.52 -22.14 -7.87
C GLY A 561 6.53 -21.63 -6.83
N CYS A 562 5.25 -21.86 -7.04
CA CYS A 562 4.19 -21.52 -6.07
C CYS A 562 4.07 -22.50 -4.88
N LYS A 563 4.94 -23.51 -4.78
CA LYS A 563 4.89 -24.58 -3.77
C LYS A 563 5.75 -24.25 -2.56
#